data_9c25a7ef7516b411e7c09c925aefc2b7
#
_entry.id   9c25a7ef7516b411e7c09c925aefc2b7
#
_cell.length_a   1.000
_cell.length_b   1.000
_cell.length_c   1.000
_cell.angle_alpha   90.00
_cell.angle_beta   90.00
_cell.angle_gamma   90.00
#
_symmetry.space_group_name_H-M   'P 1'
#
loop_
_entity.id
_entity.type
_entity.pdbx_description
1 polymer ?
#
loop_
_entity_poly.entity_id
_entity_poly.type
_entity_poly.pdbx_seq_one_letter_code
_entity_poly.pdbx_strand_id
1 'polypeptide(L)'
;MKKNKKLSYIIIWICIVSVLYSVVKSYNNSIQLNNYGMQTIGRVIEIKGISKSKGYIYLYYIDGKPIKSESLIGLEENIRLGDFYKVNYLPNNPNIKKILSDKKITDTALILKAGFSKEDIENTPK
;
A
#
# COMPACT_ATOMS: atom_id res chain seq x y z
N MET A 1 -13.65 38.11 27.56
CA MET A 1 -13.47 36.90 26.80
C MET A 1 -12.94 37.10 25.40
N LYS A 2 -12.37 38.26 25.13
CA LYS A 2 -11.72 38.56 23.86
C LYS A 2 -10.50 37.68 23.57
N LYS A 3 -9.85 37.11 24.60
CA LYS A 3 -8.68 36.24 24.45
C LYS A 3 -9.02 34.88 23.81
N ASN A 4 -10.24 34.37 24.07
CA ASN A 4 -10.64 33.05 23.54
C ASN A 4 -10.93 33.06 22.05
N LYS A 5 -11.34 34.20 21.49
CA LYS A 5 -11.59 34.32 20.04
C LYS A 5 -10.30 34.23 19.22
N LYS A 6 -9.23 34.92 19.65
CA LYS A 6 -7.93 34.88 18.96
C LYS A 6 -7.33 33.46 19.01
N LEU A 7 -7.44 32.80 20.16
CA LEU A 7 -6.94 31.46 20.33
C LEU A 7 -7.70 30.47 19.42
N SER A 8 -9.03 30.62 19.32
CA SER A 8 -9.86 29.81 18.44
C SER A 8 -9.48 29.98 16.99
N TYR A 9 -9.21 31.20 16.53
CA TYR A 9 -8.77 31.46 15.18
C TYR A 9 -7.41 30.81 14.87
N ILE A 10 -6.48 30.89 15.81
CA ILE A 10 -5.16 30.27 15.66
C ILE A 10 -5.28 28.75 15.52
N ILE A 11 -6.10 28.11 16.35
CA ILE A 11 -6.34 26.67 16.31
C ILE A 11 -6.97 26.27 14.97
N ILE A 12 -7.96 27.02 14.49
CA ILE A 12 -8.61 26.76 13.20
C ILE A 12 -7.59 26.87 12.05
N TRP A 13 -6.74 27.89 12.06
CA TRP A 13 -5.70 28.05 11.06
C TRP A 13 -4.71 26.88 11.06
N ILE A 14 -4.27 26.44 12.24
CA ILE A 14 -3.38 25.28 12.37
C ILE A 14 -4.01 24.03 11.78
N CYS A 15 -5.30 23.80 12.05
CA CYS A 15 -6.04 22.66 11.52
C CYS A 15 -6.13 22.71 9.98
N ILE A 16 -6.44 23.89 9.43
CA ILE A 16 -6.54 24.09 7.97
C ILE A 16 -5.20 23.84 7.31
N VAL A 17 -4.12 24.41 7.84
CA VAL A 17 -2.76 24.21 7.30
C VAL A 17 -2.35 22.74 7.38
N SER A 18 -2.65 22.07 8.48
CA SER A 18 -2.35 20.65 8.66
C SER A 18 -3.07 19.77 7.62
N VAL A 19 -4.36 20.02 7.39
CA VAL A 19 -5.13 19.30 6.38
C VAL A 19 -4.60 19.55 4.98
N LEU A 20 -4.33 20.81 4.66
CA LEU A 20 -3.76 21.19 3.35
C LEU A 20 -2.41 20.51 3.12
N TYR A 21 -1.55 20.50 4.13
CA TYR A 21 -0.25 19.84 4.04
C TYR A 21 -0.41 18.34 3.76
N SER A 22 -1.32 17.67 4.46
CA SER A 22 -1.59 16.24 4.27
C SER A 22 -2.09 15.93 2.86
N VAL A 23 -2.99 16.75 2.33
CA VAL A 23 -3.52 16.59 0.97
C VAL A 23 -2.43 16.79 -0.08
N VAL A 24 -1.62 17.85 0.06
CA VAL A 24 -0.53 18.13 -0.88
C VAL A 24 0.51 17.01 -0.84
N LYS A 25 0.86 16.52 0.33
CA LYS A 25 1.82 15.43 0.49
C LYS A 25 1.31 14.14 -0.17
N SER A 26 0.05 13.79 0.06
CA SER A 26 -0.56 12.61 -0.55
C SER A 26 -0.59 12.71 -2.07
N TYR A 27 -0.96 13.87 -2.60
CA TYR A 27 -0.98 14.13 -4.04
C TYR A 27 0.43 14.01 -4.65
N ASN A 28 1.43 14.60 -3.99
CA ASN A 28 2.83 14.52 -4.41
C ASN A 28 3.34 13.07 -4.43
N ASN A 29 3.02 12.29 -3.40
CA ASN A 29 3.39 10.89 -3.32
C ASN A 29 2.80 10.08 -4.48
N SER A 30 1.55 10.35 -4.83
CA SER A 30 0.89 9.68 -5.96
C SER A 30 1.54 10.03 -7.28
N ILE A 31 1.88 11.29 -7.49
CA ILE A 31 2.56 11.74 -8.71
C ILE A 31 3.95 11.11 -8.81
N GLN A 32 4.72 11.12 -7.74
CA GLN A 32 6.05 10.50 -7.72
C GLN A 32 5.97 9.00 -7.99
N LEU A 33 5.00 8.32 -7.40
CA LEU A 33 4.80 6.90 -7.62
C LEU A 33 4.45 6.59 -9.08
N ASN A 34 3.60 7.40 -9.71
CA ASN A 34 3.23 7.22 -11.11
C ASN A 34 4.40 7.50 -12.06
N ASN A 35 5.23 8.50 -11.76
CA ASN A 35 6.30 8.93 -12.66
C ASN A 35 7.62 8.16 -12.44
N TYR A 36 7.95 7.84 -11.20
CA TYR A 36 9.24 7.25 -10.82
C TYR A 36 9.11 5.91 -10.10
N GLY A 37 7.89 5.41 -9.94
CA GLY A 37 7.66 4.14 -9.28
C GLY A 37 8.19 2.95 -10.06
N MET A 38 8.68 1.95 -9.35
CA MET A 38 9.03 0.66 -9.90
C MET A 38 7.97 -0.37 -9.55
N GLN A 39 7.87 -1.41 -10.35
CA GLN A 39 6.87 -2.46 -10.16
C GLN A 39 7.51 -3.73 -9.68
N THR A 40 6.87 -4.37 -8.71
CA THR A 40 7.21 -5.73 -8.27
C THR A 40 5.91 -6.49 -8.03
N ILE A 41 6.02 -7.68 -7.46
CA ILE A 41 4.86 -8.53 -7.17
C ILE A 41 4.82 -8.82 -5.69
N GLY A 42 3.65 -8.67 -5.07
CA GLY A 42 3.42 -9.00 -3.68
C GLY A 42 2.46 -10.17 -3.54
N ARG A 43 2.69 -11.01 -2.54
CA ARG A 43 1.82 -12.13 -2.21
C ARG A 43 1.08 -11.84 -0.92
N VAL A 44 -0.23 -12.08 -0.92
CA VAL A 44 -1.03 -11.93 0.29
C VAL A 44 -0.76 -13.11 1.23
N ILE A 45 -0.17 -12.85 2.38
CA ILE A 45 0.24 -13.89 3.32
C ILE A 45 -0.68 -14.01 4.54
N GLU A 46 -1.49 -12.98 4.82
CA GLU A 46 -2.39 -12.98 5.97
C GLU A 46 -3.55 -12.02 5.70
N ILE A 47 -4.75 -12.41 6.13
CA ILE A 47 -5.92 -11.54 6.12
C ILE A 47 -6.39 -11.40 7.55
N LYS A 48 -6.51 -10.15 8.02
CA LYS A 48 -6.90 -9.81 9.40
C LYS A 48 -8.20 -9.02 9.42
N GLY A 49 -8.89 -9.07 10.55
CA GLY A 49 -10.01 -8.21 10.84
C GLY A 49 -11.37 -8.86 10.67
N ILE A 50 -12.39 -8.14 11.11
CA ILE A 50 -13.76 -8.62 11.19
C ILE A 50 -14.67 -7.66 10.42
N SER A 51 -15.47 -8.22 9.51
CA SER A 51 -16.53 -7.59 8.73
C SER A 51 -16.18 -6.28 8.00
N LYS A 52 -16.24 -5.10 8.64
CA LYS A 52 -16.07 -3.80 7.97
C LYS A 52 -14.64 -3.26 7.95
N SER A 53 -13.76 -3.83 8.76
CA SER A 53 -12.38 -3.35 8.91
C SER A 53 -11.38 -4.47 8.62
N LYS A 54 -11.50 -5.07 7.44
CA LYS A 54 -10.55 -6.10 7.01
C LYS A 54 -9.30 -5.47 6.43
N GLY A 55 -8.16 -6.00 6.84
CA GLY A 55 -6.87 -5.67 6.27
C GLY A 55 -6.14 -6.92 5.83
N TYR A 56 -5.10 -6.76 5.08
CA TYR A 56 -4.25 -7.87 4.65
C TYR A 56 -2.80 -7.48 4.73
N ILE A 57 -1.95 -8.49 4.96
CA ILE A 57 -0.50 -8.33 4.93
C ILE A 57 0.00 -8.99 3.65
N TYR A 58 0.84 -8.28 2.91
CA TYR A 58 1.46 -8.81 1.70
C TYR A 58 2.98 -8.75 1.81
N LEU A 59 3.62 -9.73 1.20
CA LEU A 59 5.08 -9.89 1.17
C LEU A 59 5.57 -9.61 -0.24
N TYR A 60 6.61 -8.79 -0.37
CA TYR A 60 7.29 -8.54 -1.63
C TYR A 60 8.79 -8.43 -1.39
N TYR A 61 9.56 -8.58 -2.46
CA TYR A 61 11.02 -8.53 -2.38
C TYR A 61 11.54 -7.33 -3.14
N ILE A 62 12.47 -6.60 -2.52
CA ILE A 62 13.27 -5.56 -3.16
C ILE A 62 14.73 -5.95 -3.01
N ASP A 63 15.41 -6.14 -4.14
CA ASP A 63 16.82 -6.57 -4.18
C ASP A 63 17.09 -7.82 -3.32
N GLY A 64 16.16 -8.78 -3.38
CA GLY A 64 16.27 -10.02 -2.63
C GLY A 64 15.90 -9.94 -1.16
N LYS A 65 15.52 -8.76 -0.65
CA LYS A 65 15.12 -8.56 0.74
C LYS A 65 13.60 -8.64 0.88
N PRO A 66 13.09 -9.49 1.79
CA PRO A 66 11.65 -9.58 2.01
C PRO A 66 11.13 -8.36 2.79
N ILE A 67 10.03 -7.80 2.31
CA ILE A 67 9.37 -6.66 2.94
C ILE A 67 7.90 -7.01 3.13
N LYS A 68 7.40 -6.85 4.34
CA LYS A 68 5.99 -7.05 4.66
C LYS A 68 5.31 -5.69 4.80
N SER A 69 4.12 -5.57 4.24
CA SER A 69 3.31 -4.36 4.34
C SER A 69 1.86 -4.71 4.57
N GLU A 70 1.15 -3.80 5.20
CA GLU A 70 -0.26 -3.96 5.51
C GLU A 70 -1.08 -2.93 4.75
N SER A 71 -2.26 -3.34 4.27
CA SER A 71 -3.21 -2.47 3.60
C SER A 71 -4.63 -2.85 4.00
N LEU A 72 -5.55 -1.89 3.89
CA LEU A 72 -6.97 -2.14 4.14
C LEU A 72 -7.64 -2.69 2.87
N ILE A 73 -8.58 -3.61 3.07
CA ILE A 73 -9.37 -4.15 1.96
C ILE A 73 -10.51 -3.18 1.68
N GLY A 74 -10.57 -2.64 0.47
CA GLY A 74 -11.68 -1.82 0.04
C GLY A 74 -12.96 -2.63 -0.19
N LEU A 75 -14.11 -1.96 -0.21
CA LEU A 75 -15.42 -2.60 -0.33
C LEU A 75 -15.58 -3.42 -1.63
N GLU A 76 -14.89 -3.00 -2.69
CA GLU A 76 -14.97 -3.65 -4.01
C GLU A 76 -13.76 -4.53 -4.31
N GLU A 77 -12.79 -4.59 -3.40
CA GLU A 77 -11.60 -5.40 -3.60
C GLU A 77 -11.84 -6.87 -3.28
N ASN A 78 -11.40 -7.74 -4.17
CA ASN A 78 -11.48 -9.18 -3.99
C ASN A 78 -10.08 -9.75 -3.73
N ILE A 79 -9.58 -9.49 -2.53
CA ILE A 79 -8.25 -9.95 -2.10
C ILE A 79 -8.37 -11.34 -1.48
N ARG A 80 -7.55 -12.27 -1.97
CA ARG A 80 -7.52 -13.66 -1.49
C ARG A 80 -6.15 -14.02 -0.95
N LEU A 81 -6.15 -14.82 0.10
CA LEU A 81 -4.92 -15.34 0.70
C LEU A 81 -4.14 -16.16 -0.33
N GLY A 82 -2.84 -15.91 -0.42
CA GLY A 82 -1.95 -16.63 -1.32
C GLY A 82 -1.87 -16.09 -2.74
N ASP A 83 -2.75 -15.18 -3.11
CA ASP A 83 -2.74 -14.58 -4.46
C ASP A 83 -1.61 -13.56 -4.60
N PHE A 84 -1.18 -13.38 -5.84
CA PHE A 84 -0.12 -12.43 -6.21
C PHE A 84 -0.72 -11.23 -6.93
N TYR A 85 -0.29 -10.04 -6.54
CA TYR A 85 -0.74 -8.78 -7.12
C TYR A 85 0.45 -7.89 -7.45
N LYS A 86 0.26 -6.99 -8.42
CA LYS A 86 1.26 -6.00 -8.79
C LYS A 86 1.40 -4.96 -7.68
N VAL A 87 2.64 -4.59 -7.34
CA VAL A 87 2.95 -3.57 -6.35
C VAL A 87 3.82 -2.50 -6.98
N ASN A 88 3.40 -1.25 -6.86
CA ASN A 88 4.22 -0.09 -7.24
C ASN A 88 4.88 0.47 -5.99
N TYR A 89 6.16 0.80 -6.08
CA TYR A 89 6.90 1.41 -4.97
C TYR A 89 7.92 2.42 -5.48
N LEU A 90 8.32 3.37 -4.62
CA LEU A 90 9.39 4.30 -4.93
C LEU A 90 10.73 3.72 -4.45
N PRO A 91 11.72 3.54 -5.33
CA PRO A 91 13.01 2.99 -4.92
C PRO A 91 13.73 3.83 -3.86
N ASN A 92 13.60 5.15 -3.94
CA ASN A 92 14.22 6.08 -3.01
C ASN A 92 13.50 6.17 -1.66
N ASN A 93 12.24 5.79 -1.62
CA ASN A 93 11.43 5.79 -0.40
C ASN A 93 10.43 4.65 -0.45
N PRO A 94 10.82 3.41 -0.08
CA PRO A 94 9.94 2.24 -0.16
C PRO A 94 8.69 2.30 0.72
N ASN A 95 8.61 3.27 1.62
CA ASN A 95 7.38 3.51 2.39
C ASN A 95 6.24 4.04 1.53
N ILE A 96 6.57 4.63 0.37
CA ILE A 96 5.58 5.06 -0.62
C ILE A 96 5.36 3.92 -1.59
N LYS A 97 4.22 3.26 -1.46
CA LYS A 97 3.87 2.07 -2.24
C LYS A 97 2.38 1.95 -2.39
N LYS A 98 1.97 1.20 -3.42
CA LYS A 98 0.56 0.91 -3.67
C LYS A 98 0.43 -0.49 -4.26
N ILE A 99 -0.40 -1.33 -3.66
CA ILE A 99 -0.75 -2.62 -4.24
C ILE A 99 -1.92 -2.42 -5.21
N LEU A 100 -1.82 -3.02 -6.38
CA LEU A 100 -2.85 -2.94 -7.41
C LEU A 100 -3.72 -4.21 -7.35
N SER A 101 -4.79 -4.16 -6.58
CA SER A 101 -5.66 -5.31 -6.34
C SER A 101 -6.43 -5.77 -7.57
N ASP A 102 -6.55 -4.91 -8.58
CA ASP A 102 -7.14 -5.23 -9.87
C ASP A 102 -6.16 -5.90 -10.84
N LYS A 103 -4.89 -5.97 -10.49
CA LYS A 103 -3.81 -6.53 -11.30
C LYS A 103 -3.27 -7.82 -10.69
N LYS A 104 -4.11 -8.84 -10.64
CA LYS A 104 -3.70 -10.16 -10.19
C LYS A 104 -2.69 -10.77 -11.16
N ILE A 105 -1.60 -11.31 -10.64
CA ILE A 105 -0.52 -11.92 -11.43
C ILE A 105 -0.62 -13.44 -11.32
N THR A 106 -0.69 -14.11 -12.46
CA THR A 106 -0.72 -15.56 -12.55
C THR A 106 0.47 -16.11 -13.31
N ASP A 107 1.28 -15.26 -13.94
CA ASP A 107 2.45 -15.67 -14.71
C ASP A 107 3.56 -16.14 -13.78
N THR A 108 3.85 -17.43 -13.81
CA THR A 108 4.86 -18.09 -13.00
C THR A 108 6.25 -17.48 -13.18
N ALA A 109 6.62 -17.15 -14.42
CA ALA A 109 7.93 -16.58 -14.72
C ALA A 109 8.12 -15.21 -14.05
N LEU A 110 7.08 -14.36 -14.08
CA LEU A 110 7.12 -13.04 -13.44
C LEU A 110 7.19 -13.17 -11.92
N ILE A 111 6.47 -14.12 -11.34
CA ILE A 111 6.47 -14.36 -9.89
C ILE A 111 7.85 -14.82 -9.42
N LEU A 112 8.48 -15.74 -10.14
CA LEU A 112 9.84 -16.21 -9.83
C LEU A 112 10.86 -15.08 -9.96
N LYS A 113 10.72 -14.25 -10.99
CA LYS A 113 11.61 -13.11 -11.22
C LYS A 113 11.50 -12.06 -10.10
N ALA A 114 10.32 -11.94 -9.48
CA ALA A 114 10.10 -11.02 -8.37
C ALA A 114 10.73 -11.49 -7.05
N GLY A 115 11.23 -12.72 -6.98
CA GLY A 115 11.93 -13.25 -5.80
C GLY A 115 11.24 -14.40 -5.09
N PHE A 116 10.04 -14.78 -5.52
CA PHE A 116 9.31 -15.90 -4.91
C PHE A 116 9.84 -17.25 -5.41
N SER A 117 9.67 -18.28 -4.59
CA SER A 117 10.08 -19.64 -4.93
C SER A 117 8.97 -20.42 -5.63
N LYS A 118 9.32 -21.55 -6.22
CA LYS A 118 8.33 -22.48 -6.79
C LYS A 118 7.37 -22.99 -5.72
N GLU A 119 7.85 -23.20 -4.49
CA GLU A 119 7.02 -23.64 -3.37
C GLU A 119 5.94 -22.60 -3.04
N ASP A 120 6.28 -21.31 -3.10
CA ASP A 120 5.30 -20.24 -2.87
C ASP A 120 4.16 -20.31 -3.88
N ILE A 121 4.46 -20.63 -5.12
CA ILE A 121 3.47 -20.73 -6.19
C ILE A 121 2.60 -21.98 -6.01
N GLU A 122 3.22 -23.12 -5.69
CA GLU A 122 2.54 -24.41 -5.49
C GLU A 122 1.61 -24.39 -4.29
N ASN A 123 1.98 -23.66 -3.23
CA ASN A 123 1.21 -23.54 -1.99
C ASN A 123 0.13 -22.48 -2.07
N THR A 124 -0.11 -21.85 -3.22
CA THR A 124 -1.18 -20.89 -3.39
C THR A 124 -2.53 -21.61 -3.38
N PRO A 125 -3.47 -21.24 -2.50
CA PRO A 125 -4.81 -21.84 -2.50
C PRO A 125 -5.53 -21.61 -3.82
N LYS A 126 -6.09 -22.67 -4.36
CA LYS A 126 -6.86 -22.61 -5.62
C LYS A 126 -8.32 -22.26 -5.38
#